data_3a97ede13fa01ab6065c14abfd5b932b
#
_entry.id   3a97ede13fa01ab6065c14abfd5b932b
#
_cell.length_a   1.000
_cell.length_b   1.000
_cell.length_c   1.000
_cell.angle_alpha   90.00
_cell.angle_beta   90.00
_cell.angle_gamma   90.00
#
_symmetry.space_group_name_H-M   'P 1'
#
loop_
_entity.id
_entity.type
_entity.pdbx_description
1 polymer ?
#
loop_
_entity_poly.entity_id
_entity_poly.type
_entity_poly.pdbx_seq_one_letter_code
_entity_poly.pdbx_strand_id
1 'polypeptide(L)'
;MSGLMRSNIGLGLVQAGGPMSFYPDRDPADFRSVVRKAVKIGVRSFDSAYTYPEADAILASVLKERHIQREEYDITEKVMCVPSFRRKAETCLKRLGSEYLDTLLIHWPTHDGKLLFSVLKELEGLKKEGKCLKTGVSNFPSSLLAEVSSDFEINVTERPFSLLWTKDHRETTAISRQNNISMYCYGPLGFGLLSGNYETRDSLTDDRRLLWVFDHEREYHALLEEIRKISTDHECTTCEVALAFASSWGYEKVFAGARTESQLDIFTRSVTLDEEELSRLYRRADELSALSDSDNMYGHRW
;
A
#
# COMPACT_ATOMS: atom_id res chain seq x y z
N MET A 1 24.87 -14.40 -4.76
CA MET A 1 24.94 -13.33 -3.74
C MET A 1 23.50 -13.10 -3.27
N SER A 2 23.18 -13.28 -1.99
CA SER A 2 21.85 -12.99 -1.46
C SER A 2 21.66 -11.48 -1.50
N GLY A 3 20.81 -11.00 -2.43
CA GLY A 3 20.43 -9.61 -2.45
C GLY A 3 19.80 -9.25 -1.11
N LEU A 4 20.30 -8.22 -0.47
CA LEU A 4 19.66 -7.65 0.73
C LEU A 4 18.29 -7.13 0.32
N MET A 5 17.24 -7.65 0.95
CA MET A 5 15.88 -7.12 0.82
C MET A 5 15.90 -5.62 1.16
N ARG A 6 15.22 -4.79 0.38
CA ARG A 6 15.06 -3.37 0.73
C ARG A 6 14.30 -3.29 2.05
N SER A 7 14.87 -2.61 3.04
CA SER A 7 14.32 -2.53 4.40
C SER A 7 12.93 -1.86 4.48
N ASN A 8 12.53 -1.14 3.43
CA ASN A 8 11.25 -0.42 3.39
C ASN A 8 10.12 -1.18 2.66
N ILE A 9 10.35 -2.41 2.15
CA ILE A 9 9.30 -3.17 1.46
C ILE A 9 8.54 -4.04 2.46
N GLY A 10 7.23 -3.91 2.45
CA GLY A 10 6.29 -4.71 3.25
C GLY A 10 5.29 -5.47 2.38
N LEU A 11 4.59 -6.43 2.98
CA LEU A 11 3.54 -7.19 2.34
C LEU A 11 2.17 -6.58 2.62
N GLY A 12 1.47 -6.16 1.54
CA GLY A 12 0.05 -5.81 1.60
C GLY A 12 -0.83 -7.06 1.63
N LEU A 13 -1.78 -7.11 2.56
CA LEU A 13 -2.57 -8.32 2.86
C LEU A 13 -3.96 -8.34 2.21
N VAL A 14 -4.32 -7.36 1.39
CA VAL A 14 -5.63 -7.30 0.73
C VAL A 14 -5.96 -8.54 -0.12
N GLN A 15 -4.95 -9.30 -0.55
CA GLN A 15 -5.11 -10.53 -1.33
C GLN A 15 -5.52 -11.75 -0.51
N ALA A 16 -5.74 -11.62 0.79
CA ALA A 16 -6.17 -12.74 1.65
C ALA A 16 -7.55 -13.33 1.30
N GLY A 17 -8.33 -12.61 0.50
CA GLY A 17 -9.71 -12.99 0.18
C GLY A 17 -10.73 -12.23 1.04
N GLY A 18 -12.00 -12.65 0.94
CA GLY A 18 -13.12 -12.05 1.64
C GLY A 18 -13.83 -10.95 0.86
N PRO A 19 -15.01 -10.50 1.34
CA PRO A 19 -15.96 -9.67 0.58
C PRO A 19 -15.41 -8.31 0.10
N MET A 20 -14.39 -7.79 0.78
CA MET A 20 -13.76 -6.50 0.44
C MET A 20 -12.42 -6.67 -0.29
N SER A 21 -12.02 -7.91 -0.57
CA SER A 21 -10.83 -8.22 -1.37
C SER A 21 -11.15 -8.11 -2.86
N PHE A 22 -10.13 -7.82 -3.68
CA PHE A 22 -10.21 -7.97 -5.14
C PHE A 22 -10.39 -9.44 -5.58
N TYR A 23 -10.28 -10.38 -4.65
CA TYR A 23 -10.39 -11.83 -4.89
C TYR A 23 -11.28 -12.45 -3.81
N PRO A 24 -12.61 -12.17 -3.83
CA PRO A 24 -13.52 -12.58 -2.76
C PRO A 24 -13.60 -14.10 -2.59
N ASP A 25 -13.41 -14.86 -3.67
CA ASP A 25 -13.53 -16.33 -3.71
C ASP A 25 -12.19 -17.04 -3.49
N ARG A 26 -11.14 -16.31 -3.13
CA ARG A 26 -9.81 -16.90 -2.89
C ARG A 26 -9.83 -17.80 -1.66
N ASP A 27 -9.26 -19.01 -1.80
CA ASP A 27 -9.02 -19.88 -0.66
C ASP A 27 -8.02 -19.24 0.32
N PRO A 28 -8.38 -19.02 1.59
CA PRO A 28 -7.47 -18.51 2.61
C PRO A 28 -6.19 -19.35 2.78
N ALA A 29 -6.25 -20.68 2.50
CA ALA A 29 -5.10 -21.56 2.58
C ALA A 29 -4.00 -21.19 1.57
N ASP A 30 -4.37 -20.75 0.36
CA ASP A 30 -3.43 -20.29 -0.65
C ASP A 30 -2.67 -19.04 -0.18
N PHE A 31 -3.38 -18.10 0.46
CA PHE A 31 -2.75 -16.90 0.97
C PHE A 31 -1.85 -17.16 2.19
N ARG A 32 -2.21 -18.15 3.00
CA ARG A 32 -1.36 -18.60 4.13
C ARG A 32 0.04 -19.01 3.65
N SER A 33 0.14 -19.71 2.51
CA SER A 33 1.42 -20.10 1.92
C SER A 33 2.27 -18.89 1.54
N VAL A 34 1.63 -17.85 0.98
CA VAL A 34 2.27 -16.56 0.63
C VAL A 34 2.82 -15.87 1.88
N VAL A 35 2.01 -15.73 2.94
CA VAL A 35 2.47 -15.11 4.21
C VAL A 35 3.62 -15.90 4.82
N ARG A 36 3.53 -17.24 4.82
CA ARG A 36 4.59 -18.12 5.32
C ARG A 36 5.90 -17.93 4.55
N LYS A 37 5.85 -17.85 3.22
CA LYS A 37 7.02 -17.56 2.38
C LYS A 37 7.57 -16.16 2.65
N ALA A 38 6.70 -15.13 2.77
CA ALA A 38 7.11 -13.77 3.06
C ALA A 38 7.88 -13.68 4.38
N VAL A 39 7.35 -14.26 5.46
CA VAL A 39 8.04 -14.33 6.76
C VAL A 39 9.36 -15.09 6.66
N LYS A 40 9.42 -16.19 5.88
CA LYS A 40 10.62 -17.00 5.66
C LYS A 40 11.73 -16.21 4.96
N ILE A 41 11.40 -15.37 3.98
CA ILE A 41 12.39 -14.53 3.27
C ILE A 41 12.75 -13.23 4.01
N GLY A 42 12.20 -13.02 5.22
CA GLY A 42 12.56 -11.89 6.08
C GLY A 42 11.64 -10.69 6.04
N VAL A 43 10.46 -10.76 5.37
CA VAL A 43 9.45 -9.70 5.46
C VAL A 43 8.99 -9.57 6.91
N ARG A 44 9.00 -8.33 7.42
CA ARG A 44 8.62 -8.00 8.81
C ARG A 44 7.68 -6.81 8.90
N SER A 45 7.27 -6.24 7.77
CA SER A 45 6.31 -5.14 7.71
C SER A 45 5.07 -5.60 6.94
N PHE A 46 3.88 -5.43 7.56
CA PHE A 46 2.62 -5.93 7.02
C PHE A 46 1.59 -4.81 7.02
N ASP A 47 0.76 -4.76 5.97
CA ASP A 47 -0.30 -3.79 5.82
C ASP A 47 -1.66 -4.49 5.68
N SER A 48 -2.54 -4.26 6.66
CA SER A 48 -3.87 -4.85 6.77
C SER A 48 -4.98 -3.79 6.87
N ALA A 49 -6.19 -4.24 7.03
CA ALA A 49 -7.35 -3.41 7.34
C ALA A 49 -8.42 -4.23 8.06
N TYR A 50 -9.23 -3.58 8.91
CA TYR A 50 -10.40 -4.21 9.54
C TYR A 50 -11.29 -4.98 8.56
N THR A 51 -11.33 -4.50 7.31
CA THR A 51 -12.12 -5.09 6.23
C THR A 51 -11.48 -6.33 5.60
N TYR A 52 -10.29 -6.76 6.08
CA TYR A 52 -9.59 -7.98 5.64
C TYR A 52 -9.47 -8.99 6.79
N PRO A 53 -10.59 -9.47 7.39
CA PRO A 53 -10.54 -10.22 8.62
C PRO A 53 -9.76 -11.54 8.54
N GLU A 54 -9.76 -12.18 7.39
CA GLU A 54 -8.98 -13.39 7.13
C GLU A 54 -7.46 -13.10 7.12
N ALA A 55 -7.06 -11.91 6.66
CA ALA A 55 -5.66 -11.49 6.63
C ALA A 55 -5.04 -11.47 8.02
N ASP A 56 -5.73 -10.84 8.98
CA ASP A 56 -5.26 -10.72 10.36
C ASP A 56 -5.10 -12.11 11.02
N ALA A 57 -6.10 -12.98 10.83
CA ALA A 57 -6.07 -14.33 11.40
C ALA A 57 -4.94 -15.20 10.78
N ILE A 58 -4.76 -15.11 9.47
CA ILE A 58 -3.68 -15.81 8.76
C ILE A 58 -2.32 -15.31 9.24
N LEU A 59 -2.11 -13.98 9.27
CA LEU A 59 -0.85 -13.39 9.72
C LEU A 59 -0.51 -13.83 11.14
N ALA A 60 -1.44 -13.65 12.09
CA ALA A 60 -1.26 -14.04 13.49
C ALA A 60 -0.85 -15.52 13.63
N SER A 61 -1.55 -16.39 12.89
CA SER A 61 -1.28 -17.82 12.90
C SER A 61 0.12 -18.16 12.35
N VAL A 62 0.56 -17.51 11.26
CA VAL A 62 1.89 -17.74 10.67
C VAL A 62 3.00 -17.19 11.56
N LEU A 63 2.84 -16.00 12.13
CA LEU A 63 3.83 -15.41 13.05
C LEU A 63 4.03 -16.32 14.28
N LYS A 64 2.94 -16.82 14.85
CA LYS A 64 2.98 -17.79 15.97
C LYS A 64 3.68 -19.09 15.56
N GLU A 65 3.33 -19.67 14.42
CA GLU A 65 3.97 -20.88 13.88
C GLU A 65 5.48 -20.72 13.69
N ARG A 66 5.91 -19.52 13.30
CA ARG A 66 7.31 -19.17 13.04
C ARG A 66 8.05 -18.63 14.26
N HIS A 67 7.39 -18.57 15.43
CA HIS A 67 7.94 -18.06 16.68
C HIS A 67 8.49 -16.63 16.57
N ILE A 68 7.88 -15.78 15.70
CA ILE A 68 8.24 -14.38 15.55
C ILE A 68 7.64 -13.61 16.72
N GLN A 69 8.49 -12.93 17.48
CA GLN A 69 8.06 -12.13 18.62
C GLN A 69 7.41 -10.83 18.14
N ARG A 70 6.56 -10.20 19.00
CA ARG A 70 5.81 -9.01 18.63
C ARG A 70 6.71 -7.86 18.19
N GLU A 71 7.87 -7.72 18.79
CA GLU A 71 8.84 -6.66 18.54
C GLU A 71 9.66 -6.87 17.27
N GLU A 72 9.58 -8.06 16.65
CA GLU A 72 10.32 -8.41 15.45
C GLU A 72 9.57 -8.05 14.15
N TYR A 73 8.32 -7.58 14.25
CA TYR A 73 7.54 -7.17 13.08
C TYR A 73 6.73 -5.92 13.38
N ASP A 74 6.34 -5.24 12.33
CA ASP A 74 5.40 -4.12 12.42
C ASP A 74 4.14 -4.37 11.59
N ILE A 75 3.01 -3.89 12.11
CA ILE A 75 1.70 -3.98 11.49
C ILE A 75 1.08 -2.60 11.34
N THR A 76 0.73 -2.25 10.10
CA THR A 76 -0.14 -1.12 9.77
C THR A 76 -1.55 -1.65 9.63
N GLU A 77 -2.47 -1.10 10.40
CA GLU A 77 -3.88 -1.48 10.40
C GLU A 77 -4.76 -0.27 10.05
N LYS A 78 -5.84 -0.52 9.33
CA LYS A 78 -6.75 0.54 8.87
C LYS A 78 -8.19 0.27 9.27
N VAL A 79 -8.87 1.30 9.75
CA VAL A 79 -10.29 1.25 10.09
C VAL A 79 -11.02 2.40 9.39
N MET A 80 -12.18 2.10 8.81
CA MET A 80 -13.02 3.11 8.16
C MET A 80 -13.45 4.20 9.15
N CYS A 81 -13.61 5.43 8.65
CA CYS A 81 -14.15 6.55 9.45
C CYS A 81 -15.63 6.32 9.75
N VAL A 82 -15.92 5.66 10.86
CA VAL A 82 -17.27 5.27 11.28
C VAL A 82 -17.45 5.42 12.79
N PRO A 83 -18.68 5.58 13.32
CA PRO A 83 -18.95 5.73 14.76
C PRO A 83 -18.45 4.59 15.65
N SER A 84 -18.16 3.43 15.06
CA SER A 84 -17.62 2.26 15.79
C SER A 84 -16.11 2.09 15.61
N PHE A 85 -15.37 3.16 15.28
CA PHE A 85 -13.94 3.14 14.95
C PHE A 85 -13.12 2.45 16.05
N ARG A 86 -13.22 2.91 17.30
CA ARG A 86 -12.52 2.33 18.45
C ARG A 86 -12.77 0.82 18.58
N ARG A 87 -14.03 0.41 18.60
CA ARG A 87 -14.40 -1.01 18.73
C ARG A 87 -13.82 -1.86 17.61
N LYS A 88 -13.75 -1.32 16.39
CA LYS A 88 -13.18 -2.02 15.23
C LYS A 88 -11.66 -2.14 15.36
N ALA A 89 -10.96 -1.10 15.79
CA ALA A 89 -9.52 -1.15 16.07
C ALA A 89 -9.19 -2.19 17.15
N GLU A 90 -9.96 -2.23 18.24
CA GLU A 90 -9.82 -3.25 19.27
C GLU A 90 -10.14 -4.68 18.76
N THR A 91 -11.02 -4.80 17.76
CA THR A 91 -11.26 -6.08 17.10
C THR A 91 -10.05 -6.54 16.28
N CYS A 92 -9.36 -5.64 15.58
CA CYS A 92 -8.10 -5.96 14.88
C CYS A 92 -7.04 -6.48 15.85
N LEU A 93 -6.85 -5.80 16.98
CA LEU A 93 -5.95 -6.27 18.05
C LEU A 93 -6.25 -7.70 18.50
N LYS A 94 -7.53 -8.00 18.71
CA LYS A 94 -7.98 -9.35 19.10
C LYS A 94 -7.71 -10.40 18.02
N ARG A 95 -7.95 -10.08 16.73
CA ARG A 95 -7.69 -10.98 15.59
C ARG A 95 -6.20 -11.28 15.45
N LEU A 96 -5.37 -10.25 15.64
CA LEU A 96 -3.91 -10.34 15.59
C LEU A 96 -3.32 -11.00 16.85
N GLY A 97 -4.07 -11.09 17.94
CA GLY A 97 -3.55 -11.54 19.23
C GLY A 97 -2.46 -10.60 19.77
N SER A 98 -2.57 -9.32 19.50
CA SER A 98 -1.59 -8.29 19.87
C SER A 98 -2.17 -7.28 20.85
N GLU A 99 -1.34 -6.74 21.73
CA GLU A 99 -1.74 -5.68 22.66
C GLU A 99 -1.68 -4.29 22.00
N TYR A 100 -0.86 -4.13 20.95
CA TYR A 100 -0.72 -2.87 20.23
C TYR A 100 -0.53 -3.07 18.72
N LEU A 101 -0.81 -2.01 17.96
CA LEU A 101 -0.48 -1.85 16.53
C LEU A 101 0.70 -0.91 16.39
N ASP A 102 1.60 -1.12 15.44
CA ASP A 102 2.66 -0.15 15.18
C ASP A 102 2.09 1.12 14.57
N THR A 103 1.14 0.96 13.66
CA THR A 103 0.45 2.08 13.01
C THR A 103 -1.05 1.79 12.89
N LEU A 104 -1.89 2.73 13.32
CA LEU A 104 -3.34 2.70 13.11
C LEU A 104 -3.77 3.90 12.26
N LEU A 105 -4.45 3.63 11.14
CA LEU A 105 -4.88 4.63 10.18
C LEU A 105 -6.41 4.71 10.09
N ILE A 106 -6.92 5.92 9.86
CA ILE A 106 -8.26 6.09 9.27
C ILE A 106 -8.13 5.68 7.81
N HIS A 107 -8.88 4.63 7.38
CA HIS A 107 -8.72 3.99 6.07
C HIS A 107 -9.10 4.91 4.91
N TRP A 108 -10.18 5.66 5.07
CA TRP A 108 -10.72 6.62 4.11
C TRP A 108 -11.35 7.80 4.83
N PRO A 109 -11.28 9.01 4.25
CA PRO A 109 -11.98 10.17 4.82
C PRO A 109 -13.50 10.01 4.75
N THR A 110 -14.21 10.93 5.34
CA THR A 110 -15.66 11.11 5.23
C THR A 110 -15.98 12.58 4.98
N HIS A 111 -17.10 12.85 4.30
CA HIS A 111 -17.62 14.22 4.15
C HIS A 111 -18.29 14.75 5.43
N ASP A 112 -18.60 13.88 6.39
CA ASP A 112 -19.09 14.31 7.70
C ASP A 112 -17.92 14.78 8.60
N GLY A 113 -17.68 16.08 8.58
CA GLY A 113 -16.60 16.69 9.37
C GLY A 113 -16.75 16.47 10.88
N LYS A 114 -17.99 16.35 11.41
CA LYS A 114 -18.20 16.04 12.83
C LYS A 114 -17.77 14.62 13.18
N LEU A 115 -18.12 13.67 12.30
CA LEU A 115 -17.69 12.29 12.45
C LEU A 115 -16.18 12.17 12.32
N LEU A 116 -15.58 12.82 11.32
CA LEU A 116 -14.12 12.83 11.14
C LEU A 116 -13.41 13.35 12.38
N PHE A 117 -13.84 14.49 12.93
CA PHE A 117 -13.27 15.06 14.13
C PHE A 117 -13.39 14.09 15.34
N SER A 118 -14.56 13.47 15.51
CA SER A 118 -14.78 12.48 16.57
C SER A 118 -13.85 11.27 16.44
N VAL A 119 -13.68 10.75 15.22
CA VAL A 119 -12.79 9.60 14.96
C VAL A 119 -11.32 9.96 15.15
N LEU A 120 -10.89 11.16 14.76
CA LEU A 120 -9.53 11.65 15.04
C LEU A 120 -9.26 11.73 16.56
N LYS A 121 -10.23 12.18 17.37
CA LYS A 121 -10.15 12.14 18.83
C LYS A 121 -10.06 10.73 19.41
N GLU A 122 -10.83 9.77 18.86
CA GLU A 122 -10.73 8.36 19.25
C GLU A 122 -9.35 7.79 18.92
N LEU A 123 -8.79 8.14 17.75
CA LEU A 123 -7.47 7.72 17.30
C LEU A 123 -6.37 8.21 18.26
N GLU A 124 -6.40 9.49 18.65
CA GLU A 124 -5.50 10.05 19.69
C GLU A 124 -5.65 9.32 21.03
N GLY A 125 -6.90 9.01 21.41
CA GLY A 125 -7.18 8.27 22.64
C GLY A 125 -6.55 6.87 22.64
N LEU A 126 -6.67 6.13 21.53
CA LEU A 126 -6.06 4.82 21.37
C LEU A 126 -4.53 4.86 21.46
N LYS A 127 -3.91 5.91 20.89
CA LYS A 127 -2.45 6.13 21.02
C LYS A 127 -2.05 6.37 22.47
N LYS A 128 -2.78 7.24 23.20
CA LYS A 128 -2.53 7.54 24.62
C LYS A 128 -2.68 6.31 25.51
N GLU A 129 -3.58 5.38 25.15
CA GLU A 129 -3.77 4.10 25.84
C GLU A 129 -2.71 3.04 25.46
N GLY A 130 -1.78 3.35 24.55
CA GLY A 130 -0.77 2.41 24.06
C GLY A 130 -1.28 1.34 23.11
N LYS A 131 -2.51 1.46 22.61
CA LYS A 131 -3.09 0.52 21.66
C LYS A 131 -2.55 0.68 20.23
N CYS A 132 -1.90 1.79 19.93
CA CYS A 132 -1.09 1.98 18.74
C CYS A 132 0.08 2.92 19.05
N LEU A 133 1.20 2.74 18.33
CA LEU A 133 2.40 3.54 18.51
C LEU A 133 2.39 4.79 17.63
N LYS A 134 1.92 4.64 16.38
CA LYS A 134 1.76 5.72 15.40
C LYS A 134 0.28 5.81 14.98
N THR A 135 -0.17 7.03 14.75
CA THR A 135 -1.52 7.32 14.23
C THR A 135 -1.42 8.00 12.87
N GLY A 136 -2.44 7.84 12.04
CA GLY A 136 -2.42 8.50 10.75
C GLY A 136 -3.69 8.32 9.93
N VAL A 137 -3.55 8.65 8.65
CA VAL A 137 -4.66 8.66 7.69
C VAL A 137 -4.25 7.99 6.38
N SER A 138 -5.21 7.35 5.74
CA SER A 138 -5.02 6.74 4.43
C SER A 138 -6.01 7.34 3.43
N ASN A 139 -5.56 7.59 2.20
CA ASN A 139 -6.39 8.12 1.10
C ASN A 139 -6.96 9.54 1.32
N PHE A 140 -6.40 10.31 2.22
CA PHE A 140 -6.80 11.71 2.40
C PHE A 140 -6.21 12.56 1.27
N PRO A 141 -7.03 13.40 0.58
CA PRO A 141 -6.51 14.42 -0.33
C PRO A 141 -5.49 15.32 0.38
N SER A 142 -4.55 15.88 -0.37
CA SER A 142 -3.49 16.73 0.20
C SER A 142 -4.05 17.90 1.01
N SER A 143 -5.13 18.54 0.52
CA SER A 143 -5.80 19.63 1.25
C SER A 143 -6.37 19.20 2.60
N LEU A 144 -7.04 18.04 2.65
CA LEU A 144 -7.59 17.50 3.90
C LEU A 144 -6.47 17.03 4.84
N LEU A 145 -5.37 16.47 4.31
CA LEU A 145 -4.21 16.12 5.12
C LEU A 145 -3.63 17.37 5.79
N ALA A 146 -3.47 18.48 5.05
CA ALA A 146 -3.01 19.76 5.60
C ALA A 146 -3.94 20.28 6.70
N GLU A 147 -5.27 20.21 6.47
CA GLU A 147 -6.28 20.63 7.43
C GLU A 147 -6.18 19.84 8.75
N VAL A 148 -6.26 18.50 8.67
CA VAL A 148 -6.30 17.67 9.89
C VAL A 148 -4.96 17.69 10.62
N SER A 149 -3.82 17.86 9.95
CA SER A 149 -2.51 17.94 10.59
C SER A 149 -2.24 19.26 11.29
N SER A 150 -3.10 20.28 11.12
CA SER A 150 -3.03 21.52 11.94
C SER A 150 -3.57 21.34 13.35
N ASP A 151 -4.53 20.43 13.53
CA ASP A 151 -5.26 20.26 14.79
C ASP A 151 -4.95 18.92 15.51
N PHE A 152 -4.43 17.94 14.76
CA PHE A 152 -4.17 16.59 15.25
C PHE A 152 -2.75 16.14 14.94
N GLU A 153 -2.17 15.33 15.82
CA GLU A 153 -0.91 14.66 15.54
C GLU A 153 -1.11 13.52 14.54
N ILE A 154 -0.72 13.75 13.28
CA ILE A 154 -0.69 12.76 12.23
C ILE A 154 0.76 12.28 12.04
N ASN A 155 1.05 11.04 12.45
CA ASN A 155 2.41 10.47 12.31
C ASN A 155 2.65 9.90 10.90
N VAL A 156 1.58 9.39 10.26
CA VAL A 156 1.68 8.65 8.99
C VAL A 156 0.58 9.08 8.04
N THR A 157 0.93 9.25 6.77
CA THR A 157 -0.04 9.26 5.66
C THR A 157 0.26 8.11 4.71
N GLU A 158 -0.76 7.28 4.40
CA GLU A 158 -0.65 6.18 3.45
C GLU A 158 -1.43 6.50 2.18
N ARG A 159 -0.74 6.39 1.03
CA ARG A 159 -1.33 6.74 -0.26
C ARG A 159 -0.97 5.74 -1.36
N PRO A 160 -1.81 5.64 -2.41
CA PRO A 160 -1.39 4.92 -3.61
C PRO A 160 -0.26 5.69 -4.29
N PHE A 161 0.77 4.96 -4.72
CA PHE A 161 1.81 5.52 -5.55
C PHE A 161 2.43 4.43 -6.43
N SER A 162 2.46 4.69 -7.72
CA SER A 162 3.03 3.78 -8.71
C SER A 162 3.31 4.53 -10.01
N LEU A 163 3.92 3.86 -10.98
CA LEU A 163 4.06 4.36 -12.34
C LEU A 163 2.72 4.59 -13.07
N LEU A 164 1.61 4.11 -12.54
CA LEU A 164 0.26 4.40 -13.05
C LEU A 164 -0.44 5.53 -12.27
N TRP A 165 0.08 5.92 -11.10
CA TRP A 165 -0.58 6.89 -10.25
C TRP A 165 0.44 7.74 -9.48
N THR A 166 0.67 8.96 -9.96
CA THR A 166 1.56 9.96 -9.35
C THR A 166 0.82 11.19 -8.84
N LYS A 167 -0.52 11.23 -9.01
CA LYS A 167 -1.35 12.36 -8.57
C LYS A 167 -1.10 12.69 -7.10
N ASP A 168 -1.09 13.99 -6.80
CA ASP A 168 -0.91 14.55 -5.45
C ASP A 168 0.39 14.16 -4.73
N HIS A 169 1.28 13.38 -5.37
CA HIS A 169 2.52 12.94 -4.73
C HIS A 169 3.37 14.13 -4.28
N ARG A 170 3.55 15.13 -5.14
CA ARG A 170 4.39 16.31 -4.84
C ARG A 170 3.81 17.14 -3.71
N GLU A 171 2.50 17.40 -3.73
CA GLU A 171 1.81 18.17 -2.69
C GLU A 171 1.82 17.40 -1.37
N THR A 172 1.45 16.12 -1.38
CA THR A 172 1.51 15.26 -0.18
C THR A 172 2.91 15.23 0.40
N THR A 173 3.95 15.12 -0.43
CA THR A 173 5.34 15.13 0.01
C THR A 173 5.72 16.46 0.68
N ALA A 174 5.30 17.60 0.10
CA ALA A 174 5.55 18.92 0.68
C ALA A 174 4.89 19.07 2.06
N ILE A 175 3.60 18.71 2.16
CA ILE A 175 2.85 18.76 3.44
C ILE A 175 3.47 17.81 4.47
N SER A 176 3.83 16.60 4.05
CA SER A 176 4.41 15.59 4.94
C SER A 176 5.75 16.04 5.52
N ARG A 177 6.61 16.63 4.70
CA ARG A 177 7.88 17.20 5.17
C ARG A 177 7.68 18.37 6.13
N GLN A 178 6.75 19.27 5.82
CA GLN A 178 6.45 20.44 6.65
C GLN A 178 5.91 20.04 8.03
N ASN A 179 5.14 18.96 8.12
CA ASN A 179 4.49 18.51 9.34
C ASN A 179 5.17 17.28 9.99
N ASN A 180 6.33 16.87 9.49
CA ASN A 180 7.06 15.68 9.98
C ASN A 180 6.23 14.39 9.95
N ILE A 181 5.47 14.19 8.87
CA ILE A 181 4.60 13.04 8.64
C ILE A 181 5.35 12.01 7.80
N SER A 182 5.45 10.77 8.27
CA SER A 182 5.99 9.64 7.49
C SER A 182 5.03 9.28 6.36
N MET A 183 5.58 8.98 5.19
CA MET A 183 4.80 8.58 4.03
C MET A 183 4.89 7.06 3.83
N TYR A 184 3.75 6.38 3.70
CA TYR A 184 3.63 5.00 3.31
C TYR A 184 2.97 4.91 1.94
N CYS A 185 3.37 3.91 1.15
CA CYS A 185 2.88 3.68 -0.20
C CYS A 185 2.23 2.30 -0.30
N TYR A 186 1.10 2.22 -0.98
CA TYR A 186 0.51 0.96 -1.41
C TYR A 186 0.27 0.93 -2.93
N GLY A 187 0.08 -0.29 -3.49
CA GLY A 187 -0.18 -0.49 -4.90
C GLY A 187 0.98 -0.15 -5.85
N PRO A 188 2.27 -0.35 -5.48
CA PRO A 188 3.43 0.03 -6.30
C PRO A 188 3.47 -0.69 -7.65
N LEU A 189 2.79 -1.83 -7.79
CA LEU A 189 2.71 -2.62 -9.02
C LEU A 189 1.47 -2.31 -9.88
N GLY A 190 0.72 -1.24 -9.57
CA GLY A 190 -0.49 -0.87 -10.30
C GLY A 190 -1.51 -2.02 -10.36
N PHE A 191 -1.73 -2.74 -9.25
CA PHE A 191 -2.58 -3.95 -9.18
C PHE A 191 -2.20 -5.06 -10.18
N GLY A 192 -0.93 -5.13 -10.56
CA GLY A 192 -0.38 -6.10 -11.50
C GLY A 192 -0.34 -5.62 -12.95
N LEU A 193 -0.88 -4.46 -13.29
CA LEU A 193 -0.81 -3.90 -14.65
C LEU A 193 0.65 -3.61 -15.07
N LEU A 194 1.53 -3.28 -14.13
CA LEU A 194 2.96 -3.05 -14.38
C LEU A 194 3.79 -4.34 -14.52
N SER A 195 3.13 -5.52 -14.47
CA SER A 195 3.83 -6.80 -14.70
C SER A 195 4.16 -7.07 -16.17
N GLY A 196 3.61 -6.27 -17.09
CA GLY A 196 3.74 -6.52 -18.53
C GLY A 196 2.86 -7.63 -19.08
N ASN A 197 1.98 -8.25 -18.27
CA ASN A 197 1.08 -9.33 -18.68
C ASN A 197 -0.29 -8.84 -19.18
N TYR A 198 -0.58 -7.53 -19.05
CA TYR A 198 -1.87 -6.94 -19.36
C TYR A 198 -1.66 -5.75 -20.30
N GLU A 199 -1.74 -6.00 -21.60
CA GLU A 199 -1.53 -4.98 -22.63
C GLU A 199 -2.85 -4.37 -23.14
N THR A 200 -3.94 -5.13 -23.03
CA THR A 200 -5.26 -4.72 -23.50
C THR A 200 -6.31 -4.95 -22.42
N ARG A 201 -7.44 -4.25 -22.52
CA ARG A 201 -8.59 -4.44 -21.63
C ARG A 201 -9.07 -5.90 -21.59
N ASP A 202 -9.09 -6.58 -22.73
CA ASP A 202 -9.55 -7.96 -22.85
C ASP A 202 -8.62 -8.98 -22.15
N SER A 203 -7.38 -8.58 -21.85
CA SER A 203 -6.46 -9.42 -21.08
C SER A 203 -6.80 -9.48 -19.57
N LEU A 204 -7.71 -8.62 -19.10
CA LEU A 204 -8.14 -8.58 -17.70
C LEU A 204 -9.28 -9.56 -17.45
N THR A 205 -9.14 -10.35 -16.39
CA THR A 205 -10.22 -11.22 -15.88
C THR A 205 -10.93 -10.61 -14.67
N ASP A 206 -10.48 -9.44 -14.20
CA ASP A 206 -10.97 -8.73 -13.02
C ASP A 206 -11.25 -7.27 -13.39
N ASP A 207 -12.50 -6.83 -13.22
CA ASP A 207 -13.01 -5.49 -13.54
C ASP A 207 -12.63 -4.39 -12.53
N ARG A 208 -12.06 -4.79 -11.38
CA ARG A 208 -11.66 -3.86 -10.30
C ARG A 208 -10.27 -3.24 -10.49
N ARG A 209 -9.61 -3.53 -11.59
CA ARG A 209 -8.30 -2.94 -11.90
C ARG A 209 -8.47 -1.54 -12.48
N LEU A 210 -7.37 -0.82 -12.60
CA LEU A 210 -7.31 0.54 -13.14
C LEU A 210 -7.68 0.60 -14.62
N LEU A 211 -8.95 0.33 -14.94
CA LEU A 211 -9.43 0.19 -16.32
C LEU A 211 -9.24 1.45 -17.16
N TRP A 212 -9.19 2.62 -16.52
CA TRP A 212 -8.98 3.90 -17.19
C TRP A 212 -7.66 3.96 -17.98
N VAL A 213 -6.64 3.19 -17.63
CA VAL A 213 -5.38 3.17 -18.39
C VAL A 213 -5.57 2.67 -19.82
N PHE A 214 -6.60 1.83 -20.06
CA PHE A 214 -6.93 1.33 -21.39
C PHE A 214 -7.77 2.31 -22.23
N ASP A 215 -8.23 3.40 -21.65
CA ASP A 215 -8.77 4.53 -22.39
C ASP A 215 -7.64 5.43 -22.93
N HIS A 216 -6.40 5.18 -22.48
CA HIS A 216 -5.17 5.90 -22.85
C HIS A 216 -4.06 4.91 -23.24
N GLU A 217 -4.38 3.94 -24.10
CA GLU A 217 -3.49 2.82 -24.45
C GLU A 217 -2.13 3.29 -24.98
N ARG A 218 -2.08 4.36 -25.74
CA ARG A 218 -0.83 4.88 -26.31
C ARG A 218 0.16 5.29 -25.20
N GLU A 219 -0.30 6.04 -24.22
CA GLU A 219 0.50 6.52 -23.08
C GLU A 219 0.87 5.36 -22.16
N TYR A 220 -0.07 4.43 -21.93
CA TYR A 220 0.17 3.23 -21.14
C TYR A 220 1.22 2.32 -21.79
N HIS A 221 1.12 2.07 -23.09
CA HIS A 221 2.11 1.26 -23.82
C HIS A 221 3.48 1.94 -23.86
N ALA A 222 3.55 3.27 -24.06
CA ALA A 222 4.80 4.00 -24.03
C ALA A 222 5.49 3.90 -22.66
N LEU A 223 4.72 3.90 -21.56
CA LEU A 223 5.24 3.65 -20.22
C LEU A 223 5.75 2.22 -20.07
N LEU A 224 4.98 1.21 -20.53
CA LEU A 224 5.41 -0.19 -20.47
C LEU A 224 6.68 -0.45 -21.28
N GLU A 225 6.85 0.19 -22.42
CA GLU A 225 8.06 0.09 -23.24
C GLU A 225 9.28 0.65 -22.49
N GLU A 226 9.15 1.80 -21.83
CA GLU A 226 10.22 2.37 -21.01
C GLU A 226 10.60 1.45 -19.84
N ILE A 227 9.60 0.88 -19.16
CA ILE A 227 9.84 -0.09 -18.09
C ILE A 227 10.56 -1.34 -18.62
N ARG A 228 10.16 -1.89 -19.77
CA ARG A 228 10.78 -3.07 -20.40
C ARG A 228 12.23 -2.81 -20.81
N LYS A 229 12.52 -1.62 -21.35
CA LYS A 229 13.88 -1.22 -21.67
C LYS A 229 14.77 -1.25 -20.44
N ILE A 230 14.36 -0.57 -19.37
CA ILE A 230 15.10 -0.53 -18.11
C ILE A 230 15.23 -1.94 -17.51
N SER A 231 14.16 -2.76 -17.57
CA SER A 231 14.20 -4.14 -17.06
C SER A 231 15.21 -5.01 -17.81
N THR A 232 15.37 -4.78 -19.11
CA THR A 232 16.36 -5.48 -19.94
C THR A 232 17.78 -5.03 -19.59
N ASP A 233 18.01 -3.71 -19.48
CA ASP A 233 19.31 -3.14 -19.15
C ASP A 233 19.82 -3.59 -17.76
N HIS A 234 18.89 -3.77 -16.80
CA HIS A 234 19.18 -4.25 -15.44
C HIS A 234 19.06 -5.77 -15.24
N GLU A 235 18.77 -6.56 -16.29
CA GLU A 235 18.53 -8.01 -16.21
C GLU A 235 17.51 -8.38 -15.12
N CYS A 236 16.40 -7.63 -15.02
CA CYS A 236 15.37 -7.76 -14.00
C CYS A 236 13.96 -7.79 -14.61
N THR A 237 12.94 -7.97 -13.79
CA THR A 237 11.54 -7.95 -14.22
C THR A 237 10.96 -6.54 -14.22
N THR A 238 9.90 -6.30 -14.99
CA THR A 238 9.15 -5.04 -14.98
C THR A 238 8.58 -4.72 -13.59
N CYS A 239 8.17 -5.74 -12.83
CA CYS A 239 7.73 -5.57 -11.44
C CYS A 239 8.85 -5.07 -10.52
N GLU A 240 10.08 -5.54 -10.72
CA GLU A 240 11.23 -5.07 -9.93
C GLU A 240 11.58 -3.62 -10.26
N VAL A 241 11.45 -3.18 -11.52
CA VAL A 241 11.57 -1.77 -11.92
C VAL A 241 10.49 -0.93 -11.26
N ALA A 242 9.21 -1.36 -11.31
CA ALA A 242 8.10 -0.64 -10.70
C ALA A 242 8.24 -0.52 -9.18
N LEU A 243 8.68 -1.58 -8.51
CA LEU A 243 8.93 -1.58 -7.08
C LEU A 243 10.13 -0.69 -6.72
N ALA A 244 11.20 -0.73 -7.52
CA ALA A 244 12.36 0.14 -7.38
C ALA A 244 11.97 1.62 -7.53
N PHE A 245 11.16 1.93 -8.53
CA PHE A 245 10.62 3.29 -8.71
C PHE A 245 9.88 3.75 -7.47
N ALA A 246 8.87 3.01 -6.99
CA ALA A 246 8.09 3.40 -5.83
C ALA A 246 8.96 3.59 -4.57
N SER A 247 9.99 2.75 -4.39
CA SER A 247 10.90 2.82 -3.24
C SER A 247 11.88 4.00 -3.27
N SER A 248 12.02 4.69 -4.41
CA SER A 248 13.01 5.78 -4.59
C SER A 248 12.48 7.17 -4.22
N TRP A 249 11.19 7.29 -3.84
CA TRP A 249 10.53 8.58 -3.64
C TRP A 249 10.29 8.97 -2.17
N GLY A 250 11.10 8.43 -1.27
CA GLY A 250 11.10 8.84 0.15
C GLY A 250 9.98 8.25 0.99
N TYR A 251 9.32 7.21 0.51
CA TYR A 251 8.37 6.43 1.32
C TYR A 251 9.13 5.61 2.37
N GLU A 252 8.73 5.75 3.64
CA GLU A 252 9.27 4.94 4.74
C GLU A 252 8.90 3.47 4.57
N LYS A 253 7.67 3.21 4.03
CA LYS A 253 7.20 1.86 3.71
C LYS A 253 6.52 1.82 2.35
N VAL A 254 6.76 0.73 1.62
CA VAL A 254 6.15 0.43 0.33
C VAL A 254 5.51 -0.95 0.41
N PHE A 255 4.19 -1.02 0.43
CA PHE A 255 3.44 -2.25 0.58
C PHE A 255 3.06 -2.82 -0.79
N ALA A 256 3.69 -3.92 -1.15
CA ALA A 256 3.36 -4.68 -2.36
C ALA A 256 2.55 -5.93 -2.01
N GLY A 257 1.54 -6.24 -2.83
CA GLY A 257 0.75 -7.45 -2.70
C GLY A 257 1.34 -8.60 -3.50
N ALA A 258 1.12 -9.83 -3.04
CA ALA A 258 1.42 -11.05 -3.80
C ALA A 258 0.27 -12.05 -3.70
N ARG A 259 -0.02 -12.74 -4.82
CA ARG A 259 -1.03 -13.80 -4.89
C ARG A 259 -0.45 -15.20 -4.80
N THR A 260 0.80 -15.35 -5.18
CA THR A 260 1.53 -16.63 -5.19
C THR A 260 2.88 -16.47 -4.51
N GLU A 261 3.45 -17.59 -4.06
CA GLU A 261 4.78 -17.59 -3.47
C GLU A 261 5.86 -17.08 -4.44
N SER A 262 5.77 -17.41 -5.74
CA SER A 262 6.73 -16.95 -6.75
C SER A 262 6.71 -15.44 -6.94
N GLN A 263 5.58 -14.76 -6.75
CA GLN A 263 5.50 -13.30 -6.84
C GLN A 263 6.28 -12.59 -5.72
N LEU A 264 6.64 -13.28 -4.64
CA LEU A 264 7.47 -12.72 -3.57
C LEU A 264 8.96 -12.65 -3.93
N ASP A 265 9.39 -13.25 -5.05
CA ASP A 265 10.81 -13.23 -5.43
C ASP A 265 11.30 -11.80 -5.71
N ILE A 266 10.41 -10.89 -6.17
CA ILE A 266 10.70 -9.46 -6.34
C ILE A 266 11.09 -8.75 -5.03
N PHE A 267 10.72 -9.30 -3.86
CA PHE A 267 11.07 -8.74 -2.55
C PHE A 267 12.53 -9.02 -2.17
N THR A 268 13.15 -10.03 -2.79
CA THR A 268 14.50 -10.49 -2.47
C THR A 268 15.57 -9.89 -3.37
N ARG A 269 15.16 -9.20 -4.44
CA ARG A 269 16.06 -8.54 -5.39
C ARG A 269 15.98 -7.03 -5.24
N SER A 270 17.14 -6.37 -5.29
CA SER A 270 17.24 -4.92 -5.24
C SER A 270 17.71 -4.40 -6.60
N VAL A 271 16.86 -3.66 -7.28
CA VAL A 271 17.20 -2.89 -8.47
C VAL A 271 17.43 -1.44 -8.04
N THR A 272 18.53 -0.83 -8.44
CA THR A 272 18.79 0.59 -8.20
C THR A 272 18.67 1.31 -9.54
N LEU A 273 17.70 2.22 -9.61
CA LEU A 273 17.51 3.09 -10.77
C LEU A 273 18.37 4.35 -10.60
N ASP A 274 18.99 4.81 -11.66
CA ASP A 274 19.71 6.08 -11.65
C ASP A 274 18.75 7.29 -11.77
N GLU A 275 19.29 8.50 -11.62
CA GLU A 275 18.49 9.73 -11.67
C GLU A 275 17.85 9.96 -13.05
N GLU A 276 18.49 9.54 -14.13
CA GLU A 276 17.97 9.69 -15.48
C GLU A 276 16.81 8.73 -15.72
N GLU A 277 16.95 7.47 -15.31
CA GLU A 277 15.91 6.45 -15.37
C GLU A 277 14.68 6.85 -14.53
N LEU A 278 14.90 7.30 -13.28
CA LEU A 278 13.84 7.80 -12.40
C LEU A 278 13.12 9.00 -13.03
N SER A 279 13.85 9.93 -13.63
CA SER A 279 13.29 11.11 -14.28
C SER A 279 12.45 10.74 -15.51
N ARG A 280 12.94 9.81 -16.34
CA ARG A 280 12.20 9.33 -17.53
C ARG A 280 10.92 8.61 -17.12
N LEU A 281 11.02 7.69 -16.17
CA LEU A 281 9.87 6.94 -15.65
C LEU A 281 8.84 7.88 -15.02
N TYR A 282 9.27 8.83 -14.17
CA TYR A 282 8.37 9.77 -13.53
C TYR A 282 7.62 10.63 -14.56
N ARG A 283 8.31 11.14 -15.57
CA ARG A 283 7.68 11.93 -16.62
C ARG A 283 6.60 11.14 -17.36
N ARG A 284 6.89 9.88 -17.77
CA ARG A 284 5.90 9.00 -18.41
C ARG A 284 4.71 8.68 -17.51
N ALA A 285 5.00 8.40 -16.24
CA ALA A 285 3.98 8.12 -15.23
C ALA A 285 3.09 9.35 -14.98
N ASP A 286 3.67 10.54 -14.92
CA ASP A 286 2.95 11.81 -14.68
C ASP A 286 2.09 12.18 -15.88
N GLU A 287 2.61 12.03 -17.12
CA GLU A 287 1.86 12.21 -18.37
C GLU A 287 0.62 11.31 -18.40
N LEU A 288 0.75 10.02 -18.09
CA LEU A 288 -0.36 9.07 -18.04
C LEU A 288 -1.32 9.38 -16.89
N SER A 289 -0.81 9.58 -15.69
CA SER A 289 -1.61 9.82 -14.48
C SER A 289 -2.45 11.11 -14.58
N ALA A 290 -1.96 12.12 -15.29
CA ALA A 290 -2.68 13.38 -15.54
C ALA A 290 -3.93 13.20 -16.41
N LEU A 291 -4.03 12.12 -17.20
CA LEU A 291 -5.18 11.82 -18.05
C LEU A 291 -6.35 11.21 -17.28
N SER A 292 -6.14 10.73 -16.07
CA SER A 292 -7.23 10.21 -15.24
C SER A 292 -8.11 11.35 -14.72
N ASP A 293 -9.41 11.28 -14.97
CA ASP A 293 -10.41 12.21 -14.41
C ASP A 293 -10.77 11.91 -12.95
N SER A 294 -10.21 10.86 -12.38
CA SER A 294 -10.54 10.39 -11.04
C SER A 294 -9.73 11.11 -9.97
N ASP A 295 -10.36 11.38 -8.82
CA ASP A 295 -9.72 11.93 -7.62
C ASP A 295 -8.91 10.88 -6.86
N ASN A 296 -9.09 9.61 -7.18
CA ASN A 296 -8.34 8.50 -6.61
C ASN A 296 -8.14 7.38 -7.64
N MET A 297 -7.16 6.52 -7.38
CA MET A 297 -6.75 5.48 -8.31
C MET A 297 -7.83 4.42 -8.61
N TYR A 298 -8.90 4.35 -7.84
CA TYR A 298 -10.00 3.39 -8.01
C TYR A 298 -11.16 3.92 -8.86
N GLY A 299 -11.08 5.18 -9.32
CA GLY A 299 -12.15 5.79 -10.10
C GLY A 299 -13.41 6.15 -9.30
N HIS A 300 -13.35 6.13 -7.98
CA HIS A 300 -14.46 6.55 -7.12
C HIS A 300 -14.42 8.06 -6.91
N ARG A 301 -15.59 8.69 -6.95
CA ARG A 301 -15.76 10.06 -6.46
C ARG A 301 -16.13 9.99 -4.98
N TRP A 302 -15.45 10.79 -4.20
CA TRP A 302 -15.72 10.94 -2.76
C TRP A 302 -16.99 11.75 -2.53
#